data_636adaf483e4ef88b5561748cadfaca8
#
_entry.id   636adaf483e4ef88b5561748cadfaca8
#
_cell.length_a   1.000
_cell.length_b   1.000
_cell.length_c   1.000
_cell.angle_alpha   90.00
_cell.angle_beta   90.00
_cell.angle_gamma   90.00
#
_symmetry.space_group_name_H-M   'P 1'
#
loop_
_entity.id
_entity.type
_entity.pdbx_description
1 polymer ?
#
loop_
_entity_poly.entity_id
_entity_poly.type
_entity_poly.pdbx_seq_one_letter_code
_entity_poly.pdbx_strand_id
1 'polypeptide(L)'
;MTLLSTGADDAQLAAAFRPIFARIADGAVSRELSRTLPVEPIRWLKEAGFGTLRIPKEKGGWGASLPQLVTLLAELAAADSNIPQALRGHFAFVEDRLNQPDSPDRDRWFRRFLDGELVGNSWTETGSVKLGEVLTRLTPQAEGWRLDGEKFYSTGALYADWIDVFARRNDTQQDVIALVSTRQDAVERLDDWDGFGQRLTGSGTTCFTQARVERAHVYDFATRFRYQTAFYQHVLLATLVGIGLAVERDAAEGVKKRTRMYSHGNAAVSRDDPQVLQVVGEISSWAQAVKATALQAARALQLAYEAHAGADEARLAQLNEVAEIESARAQVVASELIPRAATALFSALGASDTRTVKALDRHWRNARTVASHNPVIYKARNVGGWLVNGTPPTFKWRIGEGEQRGK
;
A
#
# COMPACT_ATOMS: atom_id res chain seq x y z
N MET A 1 9.51 0.15 36.61
CA MET A 1 10.13 -0.94 35.85
C MET A 1 10.00 -0.56 34.40
N THR A 2 11.07 0.01 33.83
CA THR A 2 11.12 0.48 32.43
C THR A 2 11.13 -0.77 31.55
N LEU A 3 10.01 -1.03 30.87
CA LEU A 3 9.98 -2.03 29.82
C LEU A 3 10.97 -1.57 28.73
N LEU A 4 12.11 -2.22 28.66
CA LEU A 4 13.05 -2.08 27.54
C LEU A 4 12.23 -2.37 26.27
N SER A 5 12.09 -1.38 25.41
CA SER A 5 11.47 -1.52 24.10
C SER A 5 12.23 -2.61 23.33
N THR A 6 11.63 -3.80 23.19
CA THR A 6 12.14 -4.89 22.35
C THR A 6 11.97 -4.62 20.85
N GLY A 7 11.52 -3.41 20.49
CA GLY A 7 11.24 -2.98 19.12
C GLY A 7 12.51 -2.76 18.28
N ALA A 8 12.32 -2.55 16.98
CA ALA A 8 13.38 -2.18 16.07
C ALA A 8 13.99 -0.82 16.43
N ASP A 9 15.31 -0.70 16.26
CA ASP A 9 16.00 0.59 16.37
C ASP A 9 15.92 1.34 15.03
N ASP A 10 15.46 2.59 15.06
CA ASP A 10 15.32 3.44 13.87
C ASP A 10 16.65 3.62 13.12
N ALA A 11 17.78 3.73 13.83
CA ALA A 11 19.09 3.86 13.23
C ALA A 11 19.51 2.57 12.50
N GLN A 12 19.22 1.41 13.09
CA GLN A 12 19.48 0.11 12.45
C GLN A 12 18.62 -0.07 11.19
N LEU A 13 17.33 0.25 11.25
CA LEU A 13 16.43 0.20 10.10
C LEU A 13 16.89 1.15 8.98
N ALA A 14 17.25 2.37 9.34
CA ALA A 14 17.77 3.35 8.39
C ALA A 14 19.06 2.89 7.71
N ALA A 15 20.00 2.35 8.47
CA ALA A 15 21.27 1.84 7.94
C ALA A 15 21.08 0.65 7.00
N ALA A 16 20.12 -0.23 7.29
CA ALA A 16 19.85 -1.40 6.46
C ALA A 16 19.16 -1.03 5.12
N PHE A 17 18.21 -0.10 5.13
CA PHE A 17 17.30 0.06 3.98
C PHE A 17 17.55 1.32 3.15
N ARG A 18 18.00 2.45 3.72
CA ARG A 18 18.22 3.70 2.97
C ARG A 18 19.23 3.59 1.83
N PRO A 19 20.34 2.83 1.94
CA PRO A 19 21.23 2.62 0.80
C PRO A 19 20.55 1.90 -0.37
N ILE A 20 19.65 0.95 -0.07
CA ILE A 20 18.86 0.26 -1.09
C ILE A 20 17.84 1.23 -1.73
N PHE A 21 17.17 2.06 -0.94
CA PHE A 21 16.25 3.07 -1.45
C PHE A 21 16.96 4.08 -2.37
N ALA A 22 18.16 4.52 -2.03
CA ALA A 22 18.96 5.38 -2.89
C ALA A 22 19.26 4.70 -4.24
N ARG A 23 19.70 3.44 -4.22
CA ARG A 23 19.92 2.64 -5.44
C ARG A 23 18.65 2.46 -6.26
N ILE A 24 17.49 2.29 -5.63
CA ILE A 24 16.19 2.19 -6.30
C ILE A 24 15.84 3.51 -6.98
N ALA A 25 16.08 4.65 -6.32
CA ALA A 25 15.78 5.98 -6.83
C ALA A 25 16.57 6.30 -8.13
N ASP A 26 17.84 5.87 -8.21
CA ASP A 26 18.70 6.12 -9.37
C ASP A 26 18.06 5.58 -10.69
N GLY A 27 17.34 4.48 -10.63
CA GLY A 27 16.71 3.89 -11.81
C GLY A 27 15.22 4.23 -12.00
N ALA A 28 14.58 4.98 -11.09
CA ALA A 28 13.12 5.13 -11.06
C ALA A 28 12.56 5.84 -12.31
N VAL A 29 13.21 6.90 -12.79
CA VAL A 29 12.79 7.63 -14.00
C VAL A 29 12.90 6.74 -15.24
N SER A 30 13.99 5.98 -15.37
CA SER A 30 14.18 5.06 -16.49
C SER A 30 13.12 3.98 -16.50
N ARG A 31 12.83 3.35 -15.37
CA ARG A 31 11.76 2.34 -15.27
C ARG A 31 10.39 2.91 -15.64
N GLU A 32 10.06 4.11 -15.14
CA GLU A 32 8.79 4.76 -15.46
C GLU A 32 8.63 5.03 -16.95
N LEU A 33 9.69 5.54 -17.63
CA LEU A 33 9.69 5.86 -19.04
C LEU A 33 9.59 4.61 -19.94
N SER A 34 10.34 3.57 -19.61
CA SER A 34 10.36 2.32 -20.36
C SER A 34 9.27 1.32 -19.99
N ARG A 35 8.48 1.60 -18.93
CA ARG A 35 7.54 0.66 -18.32
C ARG A 35 8.21 -0.66 -17.90
N THR A 36 9.44 -0.58 -17.41
CA THR A 36 10.19 -1.76 -16.94
C THR A 36 9.80 -2.09 -15.51
N LEU A 37 9.29 -3.29 -15.30
CA LEU A 37 8.89 -3.78 -13.98
C LEU A 37 10.09 -3.80 -13.00
N PRO A 38 9.94 -3.35 -11.74
CA PRO A 38 11.01 -3.27 -10.73
C PRO A 38 11.37 -4.63 -10.10
N VAL A 39 11.57 -5.65 -10.93
CA VAL A 39 11.89 -7.02 -10.46
C VAL A 39 13.20 -7.03 -9.66
N GLU A 40 14.23 -6.36 -10.18
CA GLU A 40 15.53 -6.30 -9.52
C GLU A 40 15.50 -5.45 -8.23
N PRO A 41 14.91 -4.25 -8.19
CA PRO A 41 14.65 -3.53 -6.95
C PRO A 41 13.92 -4.34 -5.88
N ILE A 42 12.88 -5.09 -6.24
CA ILE A 42 12.17 -5.97 -5.30
C ILE A 42 13.08 -7.10 -4.82
N ARG A 43 13.92 -7.67 -5.68
CA ARG A 43 14.91 -8.68 -5.27
C ARG A 43 15.88 -8.13 -4.22
N TRP A 44 16.41 -6.92 -4.37
CA TRP A 44 17.28 -6.29 -3.36
C TRP A 44 16.57 -6.12 -2.00
N LEU A 45 15.29 -5.76 -2.02
CA LEU A 45 14.49 -5.66 -0.80
C LEU A 45 14.25 -7.03 -0.15
N LYS A 46 14.00 -8.09 -0.95
CA LYS A 46 13.88 -9.48 -0.45
C LYS A 46 15.17 -9.92 0.23
N GLU A 47 16.31 -9.76 -0.43
CA GLU A 47 17.63 -10.13 0.07
C GLU A 47 18.00 -9.40 1.37
N ALA A 48 17.55 -8.17 1.55
CA ALA A 48 17.74 -7.38 2.78
C ALA A 48 16.71 -7.69 3.88
N GLY A 49 15.75 -8.58 3.64
CA GLY A 49 14.72 -8.92 4.61
C GLY A 49 13.67 -7.81 4.82
N PHE A 50 13.44 -6.93 3.85
CA PHE A 50 12.45 -5.86 3.97
C PHE A 50 11.04 -6.40 4.21
N GLY A 51 10.70 -7.54 3.62
CA GLY A 51 9.43 -8.23 3.82
C GLY A 51 9.18 -8.73 5.26
N THR A 52 10.23 -8.79 6.10
CA THR A 52 10.14 -9.27 7.48
C THR A 52 10.10 -8.16 8.53
N LEU A 53 9.89 -6.90 8.10
CA LEU A 53 9.89 -5.73 8.99
C LEU A 53 9.02 -5.90 10.23
N ARG A 54 7.80 -6.43 10.06
CA ARG A 54 6.85 -6.62 11.15
C ARG A 54 7.06 -7.87 11.99
N ILE A 55 7.79 -8.87 11.49
CA ILE A 55 8.05 -10.11 12.23
C ILE A 55 8.88 -9.79 13.48
N PRO A 56 8.51 -10.31 14.65
CA PRO A 56 9.25 -10.10 15.90
C PRO A 56 10.72 -10.52 15.81
N LYS A 57 11.61 -9.81 16.53
CA LYS A 57 13.05 -10.10 16.54
C LYS A 57 13.36 -11.52 17.02
N GLU A 58 12.64 -11.99 18.02
CA GLU A 58 12.77 -13.35 18.55
C GLU A 58 12.36 -14.46 17.57
N LYS A 59 11.62 -14.05 16.51
CA LYS A 59 11.26 -14.94 15.39
C LYS A 59 12.15 -14.71 14.15
N GLY A 60 13.20 -13.87 14.26
CA GLY A 60 14.18 -13.61 13.20
C GLY A 60 13.88 -12.40 12.32
N GLY A 61 12.81 -11.67 12.55
CA GLY A 61 12.47 -10.43 11.82
C GLY A 61 13.07 -9.17 12.44
N TRP A 62 12.59 -8.01 11.98
CA TRP A 62 13.07 -6.71 12.45
C TRP A 62 12.30 -6.18 13.68
N GLY A 63 11.09 -6.66 13.95
CA GLY A 63 10.24 -6.20 15.05
C GLY A 63 9.82 -4.73 14.93
N ALA A 64 9.66 -4.22 13.70
CA ALA A 64 9.29 -2.84 13.47
C ALA A 64 7.83 -2.57 13.89
N SER A 65 7.60 -1.42 14.51
CA SER A 65 6.25 -0.91 14.80
C SER A 65 5.53 -0.47 13.51
N LEU A 66 4.21 -0.28 13.58
CA LEU A 66 3.45 0.22 12.44
C LEU A 66 3.86 1.65 12.01
N PRO A 67 4.16 2.61 12.94
CA PRO A 67 4.75 3.88 12.54
C PRO A 67 6.10 3.75 11.83
N GLN A 68 6.95 2.81 12.24
CA GLN A 68 8.23 2.53 11.55
C GLN A 68 8.01 1.92 10.17
N LEU A 69 7.09 0.96 10.04
CA LEU A 69 6.71 0.40 8.74
C LEU A 69 6.22 1.51 7.78
N VAL A 70 5.30 2.37 8.23
CA VAL A 70 4.76 3.48 7.42
C VAL A 70 5.87 4.46 7.02
N THR A 71 6.81 4.75 7.91
CA THR A 71 7.97 5.61 7.61
C THR A 71 8.85 5.00 6.52
N LEU A 72 9.22 3.74 6.65
CA LEU A 72 10.08 3.06 5.67
C LEU A 72 9.37 2.87 4.32
N LEU A 73 8.07 2.57 4.32
CA LEU A 73 7.29 2.51 3.08
C LEU A 73 7.20 3.88 2.40
N ALA A 74 7.11 4.97 3.17
CA ALA A 74 7.12 6.33 2.62
C ALA A 74 8.51 6.70 2.04
N GLU A 75 9.61 6.35 2.70
CA GLU A 75 10.96 6.53 2.18
C GLU A 75 11.18 5.71 0.89
N LEU A 76 10.71 4.47 0.85
CA LEU A 76 10.73 3.63 -0.34
C LEU A 76 9.87 4.22 -1.47
N ALA A 77 8.68 4.76 -1.15
CA ALA A 77 7.82 5.42 -2.13
C ALA A 77 8.44 6.71 -2.70
N ALA A 78 9.24 7.44 -1.90
CA ALA A 78 10.00 8.59 -2.38
C ALA A 78 11.12 8.20 -3.35
N ALA A 79 11.59 6.95 -3.30
CA ALA A 79 12.50 6.37 -4.27
C ALA A 79 11.77 5.89 -5.54
N ASP A 80 10.74 5.05 -5.37
CA ASP A 80 9.86 4.56 -6.45
C ASP A 80 8.48 4.20 -5.87
N SER A 81 7.48 5.02 -6.16
CA SER A 81 6.14 4.92 -5.56
C SER A 81 5.35 3.66 -5.98
N ASN A 82 5.79 2.92 -6.99
CA ASN A 82 5.17 1.67 -7.40
C ASN A 82 5.46 0.52 -6.42
N ILE A 83 6.66 0.51 -5.83
CA ILE A 83 7.15 -0.64 -5.05
C ILE A 83 6.38 -0.85 -3.74
N PRO A 84 6.13 0.17 -2.89
CA PRO A 84 5.33 -0.03 -1.68
C PRO A 84 3.92 -0.56 -1.98
N GLN A 85 3.29 -0.06 -3.05
CA GLN A 85 1.99 -0.52 -3.49
C GLN A 85 2.05 -2.00 -3.94
N ALA A 86 3.09 -2.41 -4.67
CA ALA A 86 3.29 -3.80 -5.06
C ALA A 86 3.44 -4.74 -3.84
N LEU A 87 4.05 -4.26 -2.74
CA LEU A 87 4.25 -5.02 -1.51
C LEU A 87 3.07 -4.97 -0.53
N ARG A 88 1.98 -4.27 -0.86
CA ARG A 88 0.83 -4.09 0.03
C ARG A 88 0.20 -5.41 0.46
N GLY A 89 0.00 -6.33 -0.46
CA GLY A 89 -0.55 -7.67 -0.17
C GLY A 89 0.34 -8.45 0.79
N HIS A 90 1.65 -8.38 0.59
CA HIS A 90 2.63 -9.05 1.44
C HIS A 90 2.55 -8.58 2.89
N PHE A 91 2.66 -7.27 3.13
CA PHE A 91 2.59 -6.74 4.50
C PHE A 91 1.24 -6.99 5.16
N ALA A 92 0.14 -6.97 4.40
CA ALA A 92 -1.18 -7.30 4.94
C ALA A 92 -1.29 -8.78 5.34
N PHE A 93 -0.67 -9.69 4.60
CA PHE A 93 -0.66 -11.10 4.97
C PHE A 93 0.31 -11.40 6.14
N VAL A 94 1.46 -10.72 6.20
CA VAL A 94 2.34 -10.77 7.39
C VAL A 94 1.58 -10.32 8.64
N GLU A 95 0.87 -9.19 8.56
CA GLU A 95 0.08 -8.65 9.67
C GLU A 95 -1.05 -9.59 10.07
N ASP A 96 -1.69 -10.25 9.11
CA ASP A 96 -2.69 -11.27 9.39
C ASP A 96 -2.10 -12.44 10.18
N ARG A 97 -0.93 -12.95 9.79
CA ARG A 97 -0.26 -14.01 10.54
C ARG A 97 0.20 -13.57 11.93
N LEU A 98 0.63 -12.33 12.11
CA LEU A 98 0.97 -11.76 13.41
C LEU A 98 -0.20 -11.73 14.39
N ASN A 99 -1.41 -11.55 13.89
CA ASN A 99 -2.64 -11.51 14.69
C ASN A 99 -3.24 -12.91 14.96
N GLN A 100 -2.65 -13.99 14.41
CA GLN A 100 -3.08 -15.36 14.72
C GLN A 100 -2.36 -15.89 15.96
N PRO A 101 -2.97 -16.82 16.71
CA PRO A 101 -2.30 -17.51 17.80
C PRO A 101 -1.02 -18.23 17.36
N ASP A 102 -0.12 -18.48 18.30
CA ASP A 102 1.07 -19.31 18.06
C ASP A 102 0.65 -20.69 17.55
N SER A 103 1.19 -21.05 16.40
CA SER A 103 0.86 -22.31 15.73
C SER A 103 1.95 -22.73 14.75
N PRO A 104 2.08 -24.05 14.45
CA PRO A 104 2.99 -24.51 13.43
C PRO A 104 2.75 -23.88 12.04
N ASP A 105 1.52 -23.50 11.74
CA ASP A 105 1.17 -22.82 10.48
C ASP A 105 1.75 -21.41 10.45
N ARG A 106 1.55 -20.62 11.53
CA ARG A 106 2.14 -19.29 11.64
C ARG A 106 3.67 -19.31 11.55
N ASP A 107 4.32 -20.23 12.25
CA ASP A 107 5.78 -20.37 12.23
C ASP A 107 6.30 -20.81 10.85
N ARG A 108 5.53 -21.61 10.11
CA ARG A 108 5.85 -21.99 8.72
C ARG A 108 5.81 -20.77 7.79
N TRP A 109 4.81 -19.88 7.93
CA TRP A 109 4.74 -18.64 7.16
C TRP A 109 5.88 -17.68 7.51
N PHE A 110 6.23 -17.54 8.80
CA PHE A 110 7.36 -16.69 9.18
C PHE A 110 8.67 -17.20 8.55
N ARG A 111 8.92 -18.51 8.53
CA ARG A 111 10.09 -19.06 7.83
C ARG A 111 10.10 -18.71 6.35
N ARG A 112 8.99 -18.87 5.64
CA ARG A 112 8.88 -18.47 4.22
C ARG A 112 9.20 -17.01 4.00
N PHE A 113 8.72 -16.11 4.87
CA PHE A 113 9.05 -14.69 4.77
C PHE A 113 10.52 -14.40 5.05
N LEU A 114 11.13 -15.11 6.00
CA LEU A 114 12.57 -15.02 6.28
C LEU A 114 13.41 -15.56 5.11
N ASP A 115 12.91 -16.55 4.39
CA ASP A 115 13.51 -17.08 3.16
C ASP A 115 13.28 -16.12 1.95
N GLY A 116 12.63 -14.97 2.17
CA GLY A 116 12.38 -13.94 1.18
C GLY A 116 11.17 -14.20 0.28
N GLU A 117 10.29 -15.15 0.60
CA GLU A 117 9.06 -15.36 -0.17
C GLU A 117 8.08 -14.18 0.06
N LEU A 118 7.46 -13.70 -1.03
CA LEU A 118 6.47 -12.62 -1.02
C LEU A 118 5.08 -13.13 -1.33
N VAL A 119 4.08 -12.41 -0.81
CA VAL A 119 2.66 -12.66 -1.06
C VAL A 119 2.06 -11.46 -1.81
N GLY A 120 1.48 -11.69 -2.99
CA GLY A 120 0.61 -10.74 -3.69
C GLY A 120 -0.83 -10.89 -3.22
N ASN A 121 -1.73 -10.02 -3.69
CA ASN A 121 -3.15 -10.17 -3.39
C ASN A 121 -4.02 -10.13 -4.64
N SER A 122 -5.10 -10.93 -4.65
CA SER A 122 -6.04 -11.09 -5.77
C SER A 122 -7.45 -11.21 -5.22
N TRP A 123 -8.14 -10.07 -5.02
CA TRP A 123 -9.44 -10.07 -4.34
C TRP A 123 -10.59 -9.62 -5.21
N THR A 124 -10.38 -8.69 -6.13
CA THR A 124 -11.41 -8.02 -6.91
C THR A 124 -11.72 -8.79 -8.19
N GLU A 125 -12.98 -8.93 -8.49
CA GLU A 125 -13.50 -9.39 -9.78
C GLU A 125 -14.08 -8.20 -10.54
N THR A 126 -13.97 -8.21 -11.86
CA THR A 126 -14.47 -7.17 -12.76
C THR A 126 -15.55 -7.70 -13.70
N GLY A 127 -16.18 -6.81 -14.44
CA GLY A 127 -17.29 -7.17 -15.32
C GLY A 127 -18.65 -7.16 -14.60
N SER A 128 -19.64 -7.87 -15.13
CA SER A 128 -21.01 -7.89 -14.64
C SER A 128 -21.17 -8.81 -13.41
N VAL A 129 -20.46 -8.48 -12.34
CA VAL A 129 -20.52 -9.21 -11.05
C VAL A 129 -21.52 -8.51 -10.13
N LYS A 130 -22.55 -9.23 -9.66
CA LYS A 130 -23.54 -8.67 -8.73
C LYS A 130 -22.93 -8.32 -7.38
N LEU A 131 -23.51 -7.34 -6.71
CA LEU A 131 -23.04 -6.89 -5.40
C LEU A 131 -22.96 -8.06 -4.40
N GLY A 132 -21.75 -8.40 -3.95
CA GLY A 132 -21.49 -9.48 -3.01
C GLY A 132 -21.45 -10.88 -3.61
N GLU A 133 -21.53 -11.00 -4.93
CA GLU A 133 -21.23 -12.24 -5.64
C GLU A 133 -19.71 -12.48 -5.65
N VAL A 134 -19.30 -13.74 -5.62
CA VAL A 134 -17.91 -14.17 -5.74
C VAL A 134 -17.87 -15.26 -6.81
N LEU A 135 -17.22 -14.98 -7.92
CA LEU A 135 -17.14 -15.93 -9.06
C LEU A 135 -15.96 -16.90 -8.91
N THR A 136 -14.89 -16.49 -8.24
CA THR A 136 -13.75 -17.36 -7.96
C THR A 136 -14.11 -18.42 -6.94
N ARG A 137 -13.98 -19.69 -7.33
CA ARG A 137 -14.49 -20.84 -6.60
C ARG A 137 -13.40 -21.79 -6.14
N LEU A 138 -13.56 -22.24 -4.91
CA LEU A 138 -12.70 -23.23 -4.30
C LEU A 138 -13.47 -24.54 -4.13
N THR A 139 -13.06 -25.58 -4.88
CA THR A 139 -13.73 -26.89 -4.92
C THR A 139 -12.91 -27.93 -4.15
N PRO A 140 -13.51 -28.67 -3.18
CA PRO A 140 -12.81 -29.70 -2.44
C PRO A 140 -12.38 -30.86 -3.34
N GLN A 141 -11.22 -31.44 -3.04
CA GLN A 141 -10.69 -32.65 -3.66
C GLN A 141 -10.21 -33.61 -2.58
N ALA A 142 -9.92 -34.85 -2.97
CA ALA A 142 -9.38 -35.85 -2.05
C ALA A 142 -8.11 -35.33 -1.33
N GLU A 143 -7.23 -34.66 -2.07
CA GLU A 143 -6.00 -34.07 -1.54
C GLU A 143 -5.99 -32.53 -1.71
N GLY A 144 -6.69 -31.80 -0.83
CA GLY A 144 -6.70 -30.33 -0.84
C GLY A 144 -7.85 -29.73 -1.63
N TRP A 145 -7.59 -28.74 -2.45
CA TRP A 145 -8.58 -27.94 -3.15
C TRP A 145 -8.15 -27.59 -4.57
N ARG A 146 -9.14 -27.29 -5.42
CA ARG A 146 -8.95 -26.65 -6.73
C ARG A 146 -9.56 -25.27 -6.73
N LEU A 147 -8.79 -24.30 -7.21
CA LEU A 147 -9.24 -22.92 -7.38
C LEU A 147 -9.44 -22.63 -8.86
N ASP A 148 -10.62 -22.08 -9.18
CA ASP A 148 -11.00 -21.62 -10.50
C ASP A 148 -11.55 -20.21 -10.44
N GLY A 149 -11.17 -19.36 -11.39
CA GLY A 149 -11.68 -18.01 -11.52
C GLY A 149 -10.64 -17.03 -12.03
N GLU A 150 -11.10 -15.79 -12.16
CA GLU A 150 -10.27 -14.67 -12.63
C GLU A 150 -10.39 -13.50 -11.67
N LYS A 151 -9.27 -12.85 -11.42
CA LYS A 151 -9.18 -11.63 -10.60
C LYS A 151 -8.50 -10.54 -11.37
N PHE A 152 -8.92 -9.29 -11.14
CA PHE A 152 -8.26 -8.10 -11.62
C PHE A 152 -7.79 -7.23 -10.45
N TYR A 153 -6.91 -6.28 -10.70
CA TYR A 153 -6.17 -5.55 -9.66
C TYR A 153 -5.35 -6.47 -8.75
N SER A 154 -4.74 -7.52 -9.33
CA SER A 154 -3.91 -8.48 -8.60
C SER A 154 -2.55 -7.88 -8.21
N THR A 155 -2.60 -6.87 -7.35
CA THR A 155 -1.45 -6.03 -6.99
C THR A 155 -0.31 -6.85 -6.40
N GLY A 156 0.88 -6.71 -6.98
CA GLY A 156 2.08 -7.43 -6.55
C GLY A 156 2.17 -8.88 -7.03
N ALA A 157 1.14 -9.42 -7.70
CA ALA A 157 1.12 -10.82 -8.12
C ALA A 157 2.28 -11.20 -9.04
N LEU A 158 2.74 -10.27 -9.90
CA LEU A 158 3.87 -10.52 -10.81
C LEU A 158 5.21 -10.74 -10.08
N TYR A 159 5.35 -10.27 -8.85
CA TYR A 159 6.58 -10.37 -8.04
C TYR A 159 6.49 -11.42 -6.94
N ALA A 160 5.32 -11.99 -6.74
CA ALA A 160 5.00 -12.82 -5.58
C ALA A 160 5.30 -14.30 -5.82
N ASP A 161 5.67 -15.00 -4.74
CA ASP A 161 5.81 -16.46 -4.67
C ASP A 161 4.45 -17.11 -4.34
N TRP A 162 3.58 -16.37 -3.65
CA TRP A 162 2.22 -16.75 -3.25
C TRP A 162 1.23 -15.64 -3.55
N ILE A 163 -0.01 -15.99 -3.75
CA ILE A 163 -1.11 -15.03 -3.90
C ILE A 163 -2.18 -15.32 -2.85
N ASP A 164 -2.54 -14.29 -2.08
CA ASP A 164 -3.70 -14.22 -1.19
C ASP A 164 -4.94 -13.97 -2.05
N VAL A 165 -5.75 -15.02 -2.26
CA VAL A 165 -6.92 -14.98 -3.16
C VAL A 165 -8.20 -15.04 -2.34
N PHE A 166 -9.06 -14.03 -2.51
CA PHE A 166 -10.42 -14.07 -1.98
C PHE A 166 -11.30 -14.97 -2.88
N ALA A 167 -11.88 -16.01 -2.30
CA ALA A 167 -12.68 -17.01 -3.01
C ALA A 167 -13.87 -17.48 -2.17
N ARG A 168 -14.80 -18.18 -2.79
CA ARG A 168 -15.94 -18.83 -2.13
C ARG A 168 -15.86 -20.34 -2.29
N ARG A 169 -16.03 -21.06 -1.21
CA ARG A 169 -16.10 -22.53 -1.23
C ARG A 169 -17.36 -23.01 -1.92
N ASN A 170 -17.25 -24.02 -2.77
CA ASN A 170 -18.42 -24.62 -3.47
C ASN A 170 -19.29 -25.48 -2.54
N ASP A 171 -18.69 -26.12 -1.55
CA ASP A 171 -19.40 -27.05 -0.63
C ASP A 171 -20.19 -26.31 0.46
N THR A 172 -19.62 -25.27 1.06
CA THR A 172 -20.24 -24.57 2.21
C THR A 172 -20.73 -23.15 1.89
N GLN A 173 -20.39 -22.62 0.71
CA GLN A 173 -20.61 -21.23 0.32
C GLN A 173 -19.91 -20.19 1.24
N GLN A 174 -18.93 -20.63 2.04
CA GLN A 174 -18.15 -19.78 2.92
C GLN A 174 -17.12 -18.98 2.13
N ASP A 175 -16.98 -17.70 2.47
CA ASP A 175 -15.94 -16.84 1.94
C ASP A 175 -14.60 -17.14 2.64
N VAL A 176 -13.56 -17.36 1.86
CA VAL A 176 -12.24 -17.77 2.33
C VAL A 176 -11.12 -16.99 1.65
N ILE A 177 -9.95 -17.03 2.28
CA ILE A 177 -8.67 -16.69 1.67
C ILE A 177 -7.95 -17.99 1.31
N ALA A 178 -7.63 -18.16 0.03
CA ALA A 178 -6.81 -19.24 -0.47
C ALA A 178 -5.40 -18.73 -0.80
N LEU A 179 -4.37 -19.27 -0.16
CA LEU A 179 -2.98 -18.99 -0.51
C LEU A 179 -2.53 -19.94 -1.61
N VAL A 180 -2.27 -19.36 -2.77
CA VAL A 180 -1.96 -20.11 -4.01
C VAL A 180 -0.50 -19.87 -4.38
N SER A 181 0.27 -20.94 -4.57
CA SER A 181 1.64 -20.82 -5.10
C SER A 181 1.63 -20.39 -6.56
N THR A 182 2.46 -19.43 -6.89
CA THR A 182 2.64 -18.94 -8.27
C THR A 182 3.51 -19.86 -9.13
N ARG A 183 4.08 -20.92 -8.55
CA ARG A 183 5.00 -21.87 -9.21
C ARG A 183 4.27 -23.01 -9.90
N GLN A 184 3.06 -22.80 -10.37
CA GLN A 184 2.26 -23.79 -11.09
C GLN A 184 1.67 -23.18 -12.36
N ASP A 185 1.63 -23.93 -13.45
CA ASP A 185 1.12 -23.48 -14.76
C ASP A 185 -0.36 -23.12 -14.73
N ALA A 186 -1.08 -23.62 -13.72
CA ALA A 186 -2.48 -23.32 -13.44
C ALA A 186 -2.73 -21.88 -12.96
N VAL A 187 -1.68 -21.08 -12.75
CA VAL A 187 -1.75 -19.68 -12.29
C VAL A 187 -1.09 -18.78 -13.31
N GLU A 188 -1.91 -18.19 -14.17
CA GLU A 188 -1.45 -17.21 -15.15
C GLU A 188 -1.57 -15.78 -14.58
N ARG A 189 -0.53 -14.97 -14.76
CA ARG A 189 -0.45 -13.59 -14.28
C ARG A 189 -0.08 -12.68 -15.44
N LEU A 190 -0.97 -11.74 -15.77
CA LEU A 190 -0.81 -10.86 -16.92
C LEU A 190 -0.32 -9.47 -16.48
N ASP A 191 0.56 -8.87 -17.27
CA ASP A 191 0.99 -7.47 -17.11
C ASP A 191 0.13 -6.54 -17.97
N ASP A 192 -1.17 -6.55 -17.74
CA ASP A 192 -2.20 -5.86 -18.51
C ASP A 192 -2.83 -4.66 -17.79
N TRP A 193 -2.24 -4.18 -16.67
CA TRP A 193 -2.66 -2.95 -16.02
C TRP A 193 -2.42 -1.75 -16.94
N ASP A 194 -3.50 -1.07 -17.35
CA ASP A 194 -3.52 0.05 -18.30
C ASP A 194 -3.79 1.42 -17.66
N GLY A 195 -3.83 1.50 -16.34
CA GLY A 195 -4.00 2.76 -15.61
C GLY A 195 -2.88 3.77 -15.91
N PHE A 196 -3.22 5.06 -15.94
CA PHE A 196 -2.25 6.13 -16.26
C PHE A 196 -1.16 6.31 -15.19
N GLY A 197 -1.33 5.79 -13.99
CA GLY A 197 -0.34 5.82 -12.90
C GLY A 197 -0.22 4.48 -12.20
N GLN A 198 0.79 4.36 -11.31
CA GLN A 198 1.12 3.10 -10.63
C GLN A 198 1.32 1.93 -11.62
N ARG A 199 1.98 2.24 -12.74
CA ARG A 199 2.07 1.36 -13.91
C ARG A 199 2.97 0.16 -13.71
N LEU A 200 3.75 0.14 -12.63
CA LEU A 200 4.78 -0.86 -12.36
C LEU A 200 4.47 -1.67 -11.09
N THR A 201 3.22 -1.70 -10.65
CA THR A 201 2.80 -2.39 -9.41
C THR A 201 2.46 -3.86 -9.61
N GLY A 202 2.46 -4.35 -10.85
CA GLY A 202 2.04 -5.72 -11.14
C GLY A 202 0.59 -5.99 -10.75
N SER A 203 -0.32 -5.07 -11.11
CA SER A 203 -1.73 -5.06 -10.69
C SER A 203 -2.71 -5.58 -11.76
N GLY A 204 -2.26 -6.35 -12.71
CA GLY A 204 -3.06 -6.87 -13.81
C GLY A 204 -4.00 -8.02 -13.43
N THR A 205 -4.38 -8.79 -14.44
CA THR A 205 -5.22 -9.98 -14.33
C THR A 205 -4.44 -11.16 -13.75
N THR A 206 -5.11 -11.98 -12.95
CA THR A 206 -4.64 -13.30 -12.55
C THR A 206 -5.74 -14.33 -12.80
N CYS A 207 -5.44 -15.34 -13.62
CA CYS A 207 -6.33 -16.45 -13.93
C CYS A 207 -5.90 -17.70 -13.17
N PHE A 208 -6.89 -18.40 -12.62
CA PHE A 208 -6.72 -19.67 -11.92
C PHE A 208 -7.53 -20.74 -12.67
N THR A 209 -6.85 -21.76 -13.19
CA THR A 209 -7.49 -22.87 -13.92
C THR A 209 -7.14 -24.18 -13.21
N GLN A 210 -8.05 -24.67 -12.37
CA GLN A 210 -7.80 -25.85 -11.55
C GLN A 210 -6.53 -25.75 -10.71
N ALA A 211 -6.18 -24.54 -10.23
CA ALA A 211 -5.00 -24.30 -9.44
C ALA A 211 -5.05 -25.04 -8.10
N ARG A 212 -3.95 -25.74 -7.75
CA ARG A 212 -3.88 -26.54 -6.52
C ARG A 212 -3.72 -25.63 -5.31
N VAL A 213 -4.51 -25.91 -4.27
CA VAL A 213 -4.41 -25.26 -2.96
C VAL A 213 -4.38 -26.33 -1.88
N GLU A 214 -3.37 -26.28 -1.03
CA GLU A 214 -3.26 -27.20 0.11
C GLU A 214 -4.34 -26.91 1.15
N ARG A 215 -4.79 -27.91 1.89
CA ARG A 215 -5.81 -27.73 2.95
C ARG A 215 -5.38 -26.71 4.01
N ALA A 216 -4.09 -26.73 4.35
CA ALA A 216 -3.50 -25.81 5.33
C ALA A 216 -3.37 -24.36 4.84
N HIS A 217 -3.62 -24.10 3.57
CA HIS A 217 -3.52 -22.78 2.95
C HIS A 217 -4.89 -22.13 2.68
N VAL A 218 -5.95 -22.62 3.30
CA VAL A 218 -7.30 -22.06 3.21
C VAL A 218 -7.73 -21.54 4.58
N TYR A 219 -7.99 -20.26 4.67
CA TYR A 219 -8.34 -19.55 5.90
C TYR A 219 -9.74 -18.96 5.79
N ASP A 220 -10.51 -19.01 6.88
CA ASP A 220 -11.80 -18.33 6.94
C ASP A 220 -11.60 -16.82 6.82
N PHE A 221 -12.29 -16.18 5.90
CA PHE A 221 -12.21 -14.73 5.72
C PHE A 221 -12.65 -13.96 6.97
N ALA A 222 -13.55 -14.53 7.77
CA ALA A 222 -14.04 -13.91 9.00
C ALA A 222 -12.97 -13.83 10.09
N THR A 223 -11.91 -14.67 10.02
CA THR A 223 -10.82 -14.69 11.02
C THR A 223 -9.68 -13.72 10.71
N ARG A 224 -9.78 -12.94 9.63
CA ARG A 224 -8.80 -11.89 9.31
C ARG A 224 -8.72 -10.85 10.43
N PHE A 225 -7.55 -10.28 10.60
CA PHE A 225 -7.32 -9.28 11.64
C PHE A 225 -8.27 -8.07 11.52
N ARG A 226 -8.74 -7.55 12.65
CA ARG A 226 -9.87 -6.60 12.70
C ARG A 226 -9.59 -5.27 12.03
N TYR A 227 -8.37 -4.74 12.14
CA TYR A 227 -7.96 -3.47 11.56
C TYR A 227 -7.43 -3.60 10.12
N GLN A 228 -7.72 -4.70 9.42
CA GLN A 228 -7.18 -4.94 8.08
C GLN A 228 -7.50 -3.82 7.08
N THR A 229 -8.70 -3.25 7.13
CA THR A 229 -9.11 -2.19 6.21
C THR A 229 -8.26 -0.93 6.41
N ALA A 230 -8.10 -0.48 7.65
CA ALA A 230 -7.21 0.64 7.98
C ALA A 230 -5.76 0.31 7.59
N PHE A 231 -5.28 -0.92 7.83
CA PHE A 231 -3.92 -1.33 7.48
C PHE A 231 -3.66 -1.24 5.97
N TYR A 232 -4.56 -1.77 5.14
CA TYR A 232 -4.43 -1.64 3.69
C TYR A 232 -4.37 -0.18 3.22
N GLN A 233 -5.09 0.72 3.91
CA GLN A 233 -5.04 2.15 3.61
C GLN A 233 -3.72 2.80 4.04
N HIS A 234 -3.08 2.32 5.11
CA HIS A 234 -1.80 2.86 5.57
C HIS A 234 -0.67 2.64 4.57
N VAL A 235 -0.65 1.55 3.81
CA VAL A 235 0.32 1.36 2.72
C VAL A 235 0.10 2.39 1.61
N LEU A 236 -1.16 2.69 1.27
CA LEU A 236 -1.50 3.74 0.30
C LEU A 236 -1.14 5.14 0.81
N LEU A 237 -1.40 5.41 2.09
CA LEU A 237 -1.00 6.66 2.74
C LEU A 237 0.52 6.84 2.74
N ALA A 238 1.28 5.80 3.08
CA ALA A 238 2.73 5.81 3.00
C ALA A 238 3.22 6.11 1.57
N THR A 239 2.56 5.52 0.57
CA THR A 239 2.85 5.78 -0.85
C THR A 239 2.61 7.26 -1.20
N LEU A 240 1.48 7.84 -0.78
CA LEU A 240 1.19 9.27 -0.99
C LEU A 240 2.18 10.18 -0.26
N VAL A 241 2.54 9.86 1.00
CA VAL A 241 3.59 10.58 1.74
C VAL A 241 4.90 10.58 0.94
N GLY A 242 5.34 9.43 0.47
CA GLY A 242 6.58 9.31 -0.30
C GLY A 242 6.56 10.07 -1.62
N ILE A 243 5.43 10.07 -2.34
CA ILE A 243 5.26 10.91 -3.53
C ILE A 243 5.39 12.39 -3.14
N GLY A 244 4.79 12.84 -2.04
CA GLY A 244 4.92 14.21 -1.55
C GLY A 244 6.38 14.59 -1.25
N LEU A 245 7.12 13.71 -0.57
CA LEU A 245 8.55 13.91 -0.29
C LEU A 245 9.40 13.94 -1.56
N ALA A 246 9.06 13.13 -2.57
CA ALA A 246 9.73 13.15 -3.87
C ALA A 246 9.45 14.46 -4.62
N VAL A 247 8.21 14.96 -4.60
CA VAL A 247 7.82 16.26 -5.18
C VAL A 247 8.56 17.40 -4.51
N GLU A 248 8.63 17.42 -3.17
CA GLU A 248 9.36 18.41 -2.39
C GLU A 248 10.85 18.44 -2.79
N ARG A 249 11.48 17.28 -2.84
CA ARG A 249 12.89 17.14 -3.28
C ARG A 249 13.10 17.62 -4.70
N ASP A 250 12.29 17.14 -5.64
CA ASP A 250 12.42 17.42 -7.08
C ASP A 250 12.13 18.93 -7.36
N ALA A 251 11.22 19.57 -6.61
CA ALA A 251 10.98 21.01 -6.66
C ALA A 251 12.23 21.79 -6.20
N ALA A 252 12.74 21.47 -5.02
CA ALA A 252 13.90 22.16 -4.45
C ALA A 252 15.15 22.00 -5.34
N GLU A 253 15.46 20.78 -5.78
CA GLU A 253 16.60 20.51 -6.64
C GLU A 253 16.45 21.14 -8.05
N GLY A 254 15.24 21.12 -8.60
CA GLY A 254 14.96 21.76 -9.89
C GLY A 254 15.17 23.28 -9.83
N VAL A 255 14.67 23.94 -8.78
CA VAL A 255 14.85 25.39 -8.58
C VAL A 255 16.33 25.75 -8.36
N LYS A 256 17.07 24.98 -7.56
CA LYS A 256 18.53 25.18 -7.36
C LYS A 256 19.32 25.11 -8.66
N LYS A 257 18.97 24.18 -9.55
CA LYS A 257 19.67 23.93 -10.84
C LYS A 257 19.22 24.89 -11.96
N ARG A 258 18.14 25.62 -11.78
CA ARG A 258 17.56 26.46 -12.82
C ARG A 258 18.39 27.73 -13.04
N THR A 259 18.91 27.89 -14.25
CA THR A 259 19.70 29.06 -14.68
C THR A 259 18.88 30.10 -15.45
N ARG A 260 17.74 29.67 -16.02
CA ARG A 260 16.86 30.57 -16.79
C ARG A 260 15.94 31.34 -15.85
N MET A 261 15.73 32.60 -16.15
CA MET A 261 14.80 33.50 -15.46
C MET A 261 13.88 34.20 -16.46
N TYR A 262 12.81 34.77 -15.96
CA TYR A 262 11.93 35.65 -16.71
C TYR A 262 12.26 37.10 -16.39
N SER A 263 12.20 38.00 -17.41
CA SER A 263 12.52 39.41 -17.25
C SER A 263 11.59 40.16 -16.28
N HIS A 264 10.39 39.60 -16.02
CA HIS A 264 9.42 40.10 -15.05
C HIS A 264 9.44 39.36 -13.71
N GLY A 265 10.45 38.48 -13.48
CA GLY A 265 10.69 37.86 -12.19
C GLY A 265 11.26 38.84 -11.18
N ASN A 266 11.19 38.50 -9.89
CA ASN A 266 11.56 39.39 -8.78
C ASN A 266 13.03 39.22 -8.33
N ALA A 267 13.80 38.37 -8.99
CA ALA A 267 15.22 38.16 -8.68
C ALA A 267 16.02 37.76 -9.92
N ALA A 268 17.34 37.90 -9.82
CA ALA A 268 18.28 37.54 -10.90
C ALA A 268 18.41 36.04 -11.14
N VAL A 269 18.02 35.19 -10.17
CA VAL A 269 18.03 33.73 -10.28
C VAL A 269 16.80 33.16 -9.60
N SER A 270 16.27 32.05 -10.11
CA SER A 270 15.00 31.47 -9.62
C SER A 270 15.05 31.09 -8.12
N ARG A 271 16.19 30.67 -7.60
CA ARG A 271 16.36 30.29 -6.19
C ARG A 271 16.23 31.45 -5.21
N ASP A 272 16.31 32.68 -5.67
CA ASP A 272 16.19 33.91 -4.87
C ASP A 272 14.86 34.63 -5.12
N ASP A 273 14.05 34.14 -6.07
CA ASP A 273 12.74 34.73 -6.37
C ASP A 273 11.71 34.35 -5.27
N PRO A 274 11.15 35.35 -4.55
CA PRO A 274 10.25 35.11 -3.43
C PRO A 274 8.98 34.35 -3.82
N GLN A 275 8.47 34.51 -5.04
CA GLN A 275 7.28 33.79 -5.51
C GLN A 275 7.58 32.32 -5.80
N VAL A 276 8.77 32.03 -6.36
CA VAL A 276 9.22 30.63 -6.55
C VAL A 276 9.45 29.96 -5.21
N LEU A 277 10.10 30.65 -4.27
CA LEU A 277 10.33 30.15 -2.91
C LEU A 277 9.02 29.91 -2.15
N GLN A 278 8.00 30.76 -2.34
CA GLN A 278 6.66 30.57 -1.77
C GLN A 278 6.06 29.23 -2.27
N VAL A 279 6.06 28.97 -3.57
CA VAL A 279 5.53 27.70 -4.13
C VAL A 279 6.24 26.49 -3.57
N VAL A 280 7.58 26.53 -3.47
CA VAL A 280 8.36 25.43 -2.87
C VAL A 280 8.01 25.24 -1.39
N GLY A 281 7.81 26.34 -0.65
CA GLY A 281 7.40 26.34 0.76
C GLY A 281 6.00 25.74 0.94
N GLU A 282 5.05 26.04 0.05
CA GLU A 282 3.71 25.46 0.05
C GLU A 282 3.77 23.93 -0.22
N ILE A 283 4.53 23.49 -1.23
CA ILE A 283 4.74 22.07 -1.54
C ILE A 283 5.28 21.33 -0.31
N SER A 284 6.32 21.87 0.32
CA SER A 284 6.92 21.29 1.52
C SER A 284 5.90 21.20 2.67
N SER A 285 5.14 22.27 2.91
CA SER A 285 4.12 22.32 3.96
C SER A 285 3.04 21.29 3.75
N TRP A 286 2.56 21.09 2.52
CA TRP A 286 1.57 20.03 2.21
C TRP A 286 2.13 18.63 2.40
N ALA A 287 3.35 18.36 1.93
CA ALA A 287 4.00 17.07 2.10
C ALA A 287 4.19 16.72 3.59
N GLN A 288 4.64 17.68 4.40
CA GLN A 288 4.85 17.49 5.84
C GLN A 288 3.53 17.34 6.61
N ALA A 289 2.47 18.08 6.23
CA ALA A 289 1.14 17.92 6.83
C ALA A 289 0.58 16.51 6.59
N VAL A 290 0.70 15.99 5.35
CA VAL A 290 0.28 14.63 5.03
C VAL A 290 1.10 13.59 5.78
N LYS A 291 2.43 13.77 5.87
CA LYS A 291 3.32 12.89 6.65
C LYS A 291 2.92 12.85 8.12
N ALA A 292 2.69 14.00 8.74
CA ALA A 292 2.29 14.09 10.15
C ALA A 292 0.96 13.39 10.40
N THR A 293 -0.03 13.60 9.52
CA THR A 293 -1.36 12.98 9.62
C THR A 293 -1.30 11.46 9.41
N ALA A 294 -0.52 10.98 8.45
CA ALA A 294 -0.32 9.55 8.21
C ALA A 294 0.36 8.86 9.40
N LEU A 295 1.36 9.49 10.02
CA LEU A 295 2.01 8.95 11.21
C LEU A 295 1.10 8.96 12.44
N GLN A 296 0.24 9.96 12.58
CA GLN A 296 -0.79 9.97 13.64
C GLN A 296 -1.75 8.78 13.45
N ALA A 297 -2.22 8.55 12.24
CA ALA A 297 -3.07 7.40 11.93
C ALA A 297 -2.35 6.06 12.17
N ALA A 298 -1.04 5.97 11.85
CA ALA A 298 -0.23 4.77 12.13
C ALA A 298 -0.07 4.49 13.63
N ARG A 299 0.00 5.53 14.46
CA ARG A 299 0.00 5.35 15.94
C ARG A 299 -1.33 4.80 16.44
N ALA A 300 -2.45 5.29 15.90
CA ALA A 300 -3.77 4.74 16.25
C ALA A 300 -3.88 3.26 15.86
N LEU A 301 -3.34 2.91 14.68
CA LEU A 301 -3.29 1.54 14.23
C LEU A 301 -2.39 0.65 15.11
N GLN A 302 -1.26 1.18 15.59
CA GLN A 302 -0.37 0.49 16.52
C GLN A 302 -1.09 0.16 17.83
N LEU A 303 -1.88 1.10 18.38
CA LEU A 303 -2.69 0.85 19.59
C LEU A 303 -3.74 -0.25 19.36
N ALA A 304 -4.35 -0.32 18.17
CA ALA A 304 -5.29 -1.40 17.83
C ALA A 304 -4.58 -2.76 17.75
N TYR A 305 -3.36 -2.80 17.19
CA TYR A 305 -2.52 -4.01 17.16
C TYR A 305 -2.15 -4.47 18.58
N GLU A 306 -1.65 -3.56 19.42
CA GLU A 306 -1.21 -3.88 20.80
C GLU A 306 -2.37 -4.37 21.67
N ALA A 307 -3.56 -3.80 21.49
CA ALA A 307 -4.76 -4.20 22.22
C ALA A 307 -5.21 -5.64 21.89
N HIS A 308 -4.87 -6.16 20.72
CA HIS A 308 -5.25 -7.52 20.32
C HIS A 308 -4.74 -8.60 21.29
N ALA A 309 -3.60 -8.37 21.94
CA ALA A 309 -2.96 -9.33 22.82
C ALA A 309 -3.53 -9.40 24.25
N GLY A 310 -4.45 -8.51 24.67
CA GLY A 310 -4.87 -8.53 26.06
C GLY A 310 -6.00 -7.57 26.47
N ALA A 311 -6.56 -6.77 25.55
CA ALA A 311 -7.69 -5.90 25.87
C ALA A 311 -9.01 -6.67 25.86
N ASP A 312 -9.98 -6.21 26.64
CA ASP A 312 -11.35 -6.69 26.52
C ASP A 312 -11.96 -6.30 25.16
N GLU A 313 -13.05 -6.96 24.81
CA GLU A 313 -13.71 -6.79 23.50
C GLU A 313 -14.17 -5.34 23.25
N ALA A 314 -14.65 -4.63 24.30
CA ALA A 314 -15.12 -3.26 24.16
C ALA A 314 -13.97 -2.30 23.83
N ARG A 315 -12.83 -2.46 24.53
CA ARG A 315 -11.62 -1.66 24.28
C ARG A 315 -11.04 -1.96 22.90
N LEU A 316 -11.02 -3.22 22.51
CA LEU A 316 -10.56 -3.62 21.19
C LEU A 316 -11.42 -3.02 20.06
N ALA A 317 -12.76 -3.09 20.21
CA ALA A 317 -13.69 -2.47 19.26
C ALA A 317 -13.47 -0.96 19.16
N GLN A 318 -13.34 -0.26 20.29
CA GLN A 318 -13.07 1.18 20.33
C GLN A 318 -11.79 1.56 19.62
N LEU A 319 -10.69 0.84 19.85
CA LEU A 319 -9.39 1.16 19.24
C LEU A 319 -9.40 0.88 17.73
N ASN A 320 -10.10 -0.17 17.27
CA ASN A 320 -10.29 -0.42 15.85
C ASN A 320 -11.12 0.70 15.18
N GLU A 321 -12.17 1.20 15.86
CA GLU A 321 -12.96 2.32 15.37
C GLU A 321 -12.10 3.58 15.21
N VAL A 322 -11.31 3.92 16.24
CA VAL A 322 -10.39 5.07 16.19
C VAL A 322 -9.37 4.92 15.06
N ALA A 323 -8.78 3.73 14.88
CA ALA A 323 -7.82 3.47 13.82
C ALA A 323 -8.44 3.67 12.42
N GLU A 324 -9.68 3.24 12.20
CA GLU A 324 -10.38 3.43 10.93
C GLU A 324 -10.70 4.91 10.68
N ILE A 325 -11.14 5.67 11.71
CA ILE A 325 -11.43 7.10 11.59
C ILE A 325 -10.15 7.91 11.34
N GLU A 326 -9.05 7.64 12.05
CA GLU A 326 -7.77 8.33 11.81
C GLU A 326 -7.24 8.01 10.40
N SER A 327 -7.37 6.76 9.95
CA SER A 327 -7.05 6.37 8.57
C SER A 327 -7.89 7.14 7.55
N ALA A 328 -9.20 7.27 7.79
CA ALA A 328 -10.09 8.02 6.90
C ALA A 328 -9.74 9.52 6.84
N ARG A 329 -9.44 10.15 7.99
CA ARG A 329 -8.97 11.55 8.06
C ARG A 329 -7.69 11.74 7.23
N ALA A 330 -6.70 10.86 7.44
CA ALA A 330 -5.45 10.90 6.72
C ALA A 330 -5.65 10.74 5.20
N GLN A 331 -6.56 9.85 4.76
CA GLN A 331 -6.90 9.67 3.35
C GLN A 331 -7.51 10.92 2.72
N VAL A 332 -8.44 11.60 3.42
CA VAL A 332 -9.05 12.85 2.92
C VAL A 332 -7.98 13.90 2.71
N VAL A 333 -7.11 14.11 3.70
CA VAL A 333 -6.01 15.11 3.63
C VAL A 333 -5.01 14.75 2.54
N ALA A 334 -4.54 13.51 2.48
CA ALA A 334 -3.51 13.07 1.54
C ALA A 334 -3.99 13.11 0.08
N SER A 335 -5.25 12.69 -0.16
CA SER A 335 -5.83 12.64 -1.51
C SER A 335 -6.05 14.02 -2.12
N GLU A 336 -6.17 15.06 -1.30
CA GLU A 336 -6.25 16.46 -1.73
C GLU A 336 -4.86 17.07 -1.91
N LEU A 337 -4.01 16.98 -0.88
CA LEU A 337 -2.79 17.77 -0.82
C LEU A 337 -1.66 17.22 -1.70
N ILE A 338 -1.53 15.90 -1.89
CA ILE A 338 -0.41 15.36 -2.67
C ILE A 338 -0.60 15.57 -4.19
N PRO A 339 -1.75 15.32 -4.81
CA PRO A 339 -1.98 15.71 -6.20
C PRO A 339 -1.81 17.22 -6.42
N ARG A 340 -2.23 18.06 -5.44
CA ARG A 340 -2.04 19.50 -5.48
C ARG A 340 -0.55 19.89 -5.46
N ALA A 341 0.25 19.28 -4.59
CA ALA A 341 1.70 19.48 -4.53
C ALA A 341 2.37 19.08 -5.85
N ALA A 342 1.99 17.92 -6.42
CA ALA A 342 2.51 17.45 -7.70
C ALA A 342 2.14 18.36 -8.88
N THR A 343 1.00 19.05 -8.82
CA THR A 343 0.60 20.09 -9.79
C THR A 343 1.44 21.37 -9.60
N ALA A 344 1.61 21.82 -8.36
CA ALA A 344 2.37 23.02 -8.02
C ALA A 344 3.85 22.93 -8.40
N LEU A 345 4.40 21.73 -8.48
CA LEU A 345 5.77 21.44 -8.94
C LEU A 345 6.09 22.18 -10.25
N PHE A 346 5.16 22.16 -11.22
CA PHE A 346 5.35 22.81 -12.52
C PHE A 346 5.24 24.34 -12.45
N SER A 347 4.56 24.89 -11.45
CA SER A 347 4.55 26.33 -11.18
C SER A 347 5.91 26.84 -10.71
N ALA A 348 6.64 26.04 -9.91
CA ALA A 348 8.01 26.37 -9.49
C ALA A 348 9.04 26.17 -10.60
N LEU A 349 8.89 25.13 -11.45
CA LEU A 349 9.90 24.71 -12.43
C LEU A 349 9.65 25.25 -13.84
N GLY A 350 8.39 25.39 -14.27
CA GLY A 350 8.00 25.94 -15.56
C GLY A 350 7.99 24.94 -16.72
N ALA A 351 7.76 25.44 -17.94
CA ALA A 351 7.48 24.63 -19.13
C ALA A 351 8.59 23.65 -19.52
N SER A 352 9.87 23.96 -19.29
CA SER A 352 10.97 23.05 -19.62
C SER A 352 10.93 21.74 -18.82
N ASP A 353 10.20 21.73 -17.71
CA ASP A 353 10.10 20.60 -16.80
C ASP A 353 8.90 19.72 -17.11
N THR A 354 8.06 20.10 -18.07
CA THR A 354 7.00 19.25 -18.64
C THR A 354 7.50 18.24 -19.68
N ARG A 355 8.80 18.27 -20.02
CA ARG A 355 9.38 17.34 -20.99
C ARG A 355 9.27 15.90 -20.52
N THR A 356 8.83 15.01 -21.40
CA THR A 356 8.62 13.57 -21.12
C THR A 356 9.86 12.91 -20.51
N VAL A 357 11.07 13.26 -20.99
CA VAL A 357 12.34 12.69 -20.50
C VAL A 357 12.59 12.93 -19.02
N LYS A 358 11.96 13.95 -18.40
CA LYS A 358 12.05 14.23 -16.96
C LYS A 358 11.07 13.40 -16.14
N ALA A 359 10.03 12.90 -16.77
CA ALA A 359 8.96 12.09 -16.15
C ALA A 359 8.42 12.67 -14.83
N LEU A 360 8.44 14.00 -14.64
CA LEU A 360 7.95 14.64 -13.41
C LEU A 360 6.43 14.52 -13.23
N ASP A 361 5.72 14.35 -14.34
CA ASP A 361 4.28 14.04 -14.38
C ASP A 361 3.95 12.71 -13.69
N ARG A 362 4.93 11.79 -13.55
CA ARG A 362 4.74 10.53 -12.81
C ARG A 362 4.25 10.76 -11.38
N HIS A 363 4.68 11.84 -10.74
CA HIS A 363 4.26 12.17 -9.38
C HIS A 363 2.75 12.42 -9.30
N TRP A 364 2.22 13.23 -10.21
CA TRP A 364 0.79 13.49 -10.28
C TRP A 364 0.00 12.24 -10.68
N ARG A 365 0.43 11.54 -11.73
CA ARG A 365 -0.23 10.31 -12.21
C ARG A 365 -0.30 9.25 -11.12
N ASN A 366 0.82 8.99 -10.45
CA ASN A 366 0.90 8.01 -9.37
C ASN A 366 0.07 8.45 -8.16
N ALA A 367 0.18 9.72 -7.73
CA ALA A 367 -0.61 10.24 -6.62
C ALA A 367 -2.12 10.15 -6.90
N ARG A 368 -2.56 10.55 -8.10
CA ARG A 368 -3.97 10.48 -8.46
C ARG A 368 -4.50 9.06 -8.50
N THR A 369 -3.72 8.12 -9.04
CA THR A 369 -4.08 6.70 -9.09
C THR A 369 -4.21 6.11 -7.68
N VAL A 370 -3.23 6.33 -6.80
CA VAL A 370 -3.29 5.88 -5.40
C VAL A 370 -4.47 6.51 -4.66
N ALA A 371 -4.72 7.82 -4.81
CA ALA A 371 -5.84 8.51 -4.20
C ALA A 371 -7.21 8.04 -4.69
N SER A 372 -7.27 7.42 -5.87
CA SER A 372 -8.51 6.88 -6.46
C SER A 372 -8.80 5.43 -6.08
N HIS A 373 -7.88 4.76 -5.38
CA HIS A 373 -8.02 3.34 -5.01
C HIS A 373 -9.31 3.05 -4.24
N ASN A 374 -9.72 3.96 -3.36
CA ASN A 374 -11.01 3.90 -2.67
C ASN A 374 -11.70 5.26 -2.77
N PRO A 375 -13.05 5.30 -2.90
CA PRO A 375 -13.79 6.56 -2.99
C PRO A 375 -13.65 7.42 -1.72
N VAL A 376 -12.86 8.47 -1.79
CA VAL A 376 -12.55 9.38 -0.66
C VAL A 376 -13.79 10.10 -0.13
N ILE A 377 -14.78 10.34 -0.99
CA ILE A 377 -16.07 10.94 -0.59
C ILE A 377 -16.76 10.16 0.52
N TYR A 378 -16.65 8.82 0.53
CA TYR A 378 -17.22 7.98 1.58
C TYR A 378 -16.39 8.04 2.86
N LYS A 379 -15.08 8.30 2.78
CA LYS A 379 -14.22 8.46 3.95
C LYS A 379 -14.54 9.77 4.69
N ALA A 380 -14.68 10.87 3.97
CA ALA A 380 -15.12 12.15 4.54
C ALA A 380 -16.51 12.02 5.21
N ARG A 381 -17.45 11.34 4.55
CA ARG A 381 -18.78 11.06 5.12
C ARG A 381 -18.70 10.25 6.42
N ASN A 382 -17.86 9.20 6.46
CA ASN A 382 -17.68 8.38 7.68
C ASN A 382 -17.16 9.22 8.84
N VAL A 383 -16.16 10.08 8.60
CA VAL A 383 -15.63 11.02 9.62
C VAL A 383 -16.72 11.98 10.11
N GLY A 384 -17.51 12.58 9.20
CA GLY A 384 -18.61 13.47 9.55
C GLY A 384 -19.71 12.76 10.36
N GLY A 385 -20.13 11.58 9.94
CA GLY A 385 -21.13 10.76 10.63
C GLY A 385 -20.68 10.36 12.04
N TRP A 386 -19.42 10.00 12.17
CA TRP A 386 -18.82 9.66 13.47
C TRP A 386 -18.80 10.87 14.43
N LEU A 387 -18.36 12.03 13.95
CA LEU A 387 -18.28 13.25 14.76
C LEU A 387 -19.65 13.80 15.19
N VAL A 388 -20.64 13.77 14.30
CA VAL A 388 -21.94 14.41 14.54
C VAL A 388 -22.93 13.47 15.23
N ASN A 389 -22.94 12.21 14.81
CA ASN A 389 -23.97 11.24 15.18
C ASN A 389 -23.45 10.06 16.00
N GLY A 390 -22.12 9.96 16.24
CA GLY A 390 -21.51 8.78 16.83
C GLY A 390 -21.65 7.51 15.97
N THR A 391 -21.89 7.66 14.66
CA THR A 391 -22.07 6.52 13.77
C THR A 391 -20.75 5.79 13.56
N PRO A 392 -20.64 4.49 13.89
CA PRO A 392 -19.41 3.73 13.64
C PRO A 392 -18.99 3.74 12.19
N PRO A 393 -17.68 3.71 11.87
CA PRO A 393 -17.20 3.66 10.48
C PRO A 393 -17.56 2.31 9.82
N THR A 394 -17.70 2.33 8.51
CA THR A 394 -17.88 1.11 7.73
C THR A 394 -16.55 0.38 7.60
N PHE A 395 -16.39 -0.76 8.27
CA PHE A 395 -15.17 -1.58 8.26
C PHE A 395 -15.03 -2.45 7.02
N LYS A 396 -16.14 -2.89 6.42
CA LYS A 396 -16.15 -3.75 5.25
C LYS A 396 -17.20 -3.24 4.26
N TRP A 397 -16.88 -3.30 2.98
CA TRP A 397 -17.83 -2.99 1.91
C TRP A 397 -17.71 -4.03 0.79
N ARG A 398 -18.74 -4.12 -0.03
CA ARG A 398 -18.79 -4.96 -1.20
C ARG A 398 -18.78 -4.11 -2.45
N ILE A 399 -18.25 -4.65 -3.54
CA ILE A 399 -18.21 -4.04 -4.86
C ILE A 399 -18.99 -4.94 -5.80
N GLY A 400 -19.71 -4.37 -6.75
CA GLY A 400 -20.48 -5.09 -7.75
C GLY A 400 -21.60 -4.24 -8.32
N GLU A 401 -22.30 -4.76 -9.32
CA GLU A 401 -23.49 -4.13 -9.89
C GLU A 401 -24.65 -4.16 -8.89
N GLY A 402 -25.23 -2.99 -8.64
CA GLY A 402 -26.46 -2.88 -7.84
C GLY A 402 -27.66 -3.43 -8.62
N GLU A 403 -28.72 -3.87 -7.91
CA GLU A 403 -29.99 -4.15 -8.54
C GLU A 403 -30.45 -2.90 -9.29
N GLN A 404 -30.71 -3.05 -10.61
CA GLN A 404 -31.34 -1.97 -11.38
C GLN A 404 -32.71 -1.73 -10.74
N ARG A 405 -32.88 -0.58 -10.08
CA ARG A 405 -34.21 -0.12 -9.70
C ARG A 405 -34.99 0.02 -11.00
N GLY A 406 -35.96 -0.88 -11.22
CA GLY A 406 -36.82 -0.82 -12.39
C GLY A 406 -37.31 0.61 -12.60
N LYS A 407 -37.20 1.06 -13.86
CA LYS A 407 -37.75 2.34 -14.30
C LYS A 407 -39.26 2.26 -14.28
#